data_944f27afbcbbf77a4938eacd57ebd6fe
#
_entry.id   944f27afbcbbf77a4938eacd57ebd6fe
#
_cell.length_a   1.000
_cell.length_b   1.000
_cell.length_c   1.000
_cell.angle_alpha   90.00
_cell.angle_beta   90.00
_cell.angle_gamma   90.00
#
_symmetry.space_group_name_H-M   'P 1'
#
loop_
_entity.id
_entity.type
_entity.pdbx_description
1 polymer ?
#
loop_
_entity_poly.entity_id
_entity_poly.type
_entity_poly.pdbx_seq_one_letter_code
_entity_poly.pdbx_strand_id
1 'polypeptide(L)'
;DYRNRLSILYQDFRLFSMTVNQNVSMEYENEEEQVEELLKTVNVYEKIKSLPLKNQTVLSKEFDKEGIYLSGGEQQKIGLTRTLFRTADLVILDEPFSSMDHISANKILKEMETTYPDKMMILITHDLHDLSGMDKILVLDEGQIVEEGTEKELILKKGKFFQMWRRDHTKEDEENEQL
;
A
#
# COMPACT_ATOMS: atom_id res chain seq x y z
N ASP A 1 0.16 -7.31 -24.79
CA ASP A 1 1.22 -7.79 -23.91
C ASP A 1 0.63 -7.92 -22.50
N TYR A 2 0.81 -9.06 -21.81
CA TYR A 2 0.30 -9.29 -20.47
C TYR A 2 0.82 -8.28 -19.44
N ARG A 3 2.01 -7.67 -19.66
CA ARG A 3 2.58 -6.65 -18.79
C ARG A 3 1.74 -5.39 -18.65
N ASN A 4 0.92 -5.10 -19.65
CA ASN A 4 0.00 -3.94 -19.58
C ASN A 4 -1.22 -4.22 -18.69
N ARG A 5 -1.45 -5.50 -18.32
CA ARG A 5 -2.54 -5.94 -17.45
C ARG A 5 -2.09 -6.12 -15.99
N LEU A 6 -0.83 -5.83 -15.70
CA LEU A 6 -0.21 -6.04 -14.40
C LEU A 6 0.41 -4.74 -13.88
N SER A 7 0.13 -4.39 -12.64
CA SER A 7 0.79 -3.32 -11.90
C SER A 7 1.34 -3.85 -10.59
N ILE A 8 2.60 -3.51 -10.27
CA ILE A 8 3.28 -4.04 -9.08
C ILE A 8 3.88 -2.89 -8.29
N LEU A 9 3.63 -2.87 -6.98
CA LEU A 9 4.42 -2.15 -6.00
C LEU A 9 5.42 -3.12 -5.38
N TYR A 10 6.70 -2.87 -5.58
CA TYR A 10 7.77 -3.66 -4.96
C TYR A 10 8.12 -3.11 -3.58
N GLN A 11 8.58 -3.96 -2.68
CA GLN A 11 9.01 -3.59 -1.33
C GLN A 11 10.11 -2.50 -1.34
N ASP A 12 11.06 -2.59 -2.28
CA ASP A 12 12.19 -1.67 -2.45
C ASP A 12 11.94 -0.58 -3.52
N PHE A 13 10.67 -0.23 -3.76
CA PHE A 13 10.35 0.84 -4.71
C PHE A 13 11.03 2.17 -4.33
N ARG A 14 11.25 3.02 -5.33
CA ARG A 14 11.83 4.36 -5.11
C ARG A 14 11.03 5.44 -5.82
N LEU A 15 11.04 6.61 -5.19
CA LEU A 15 10.60 7.83 -5.84
C LEU A 15 11.77 8.44 -6.62
N PHE A 16 11.43 9.10 -7.71
CA PHE A 16 12.41 9.80 -8.55
C PHE A 16 12.48 11.27 -8.15
N SER A 17 13.62 11.92 -8.46
CA SER A 17 13.80 13.38 -8.33
C SER A 17 12.98 14.14 -9.39
N MET A 18 11.68 13.95 -9.35
CA MET A 18 10.65 14.47 -10.24
C MET A 18 9.50 15.03 -9.42
N THR A 19 8.54 15.70 -10.05
CA THR A 19 7.34 16.19 -9.35
C THR A 19 6.49 15.04 -8.81
N VAL A 20 5.56 15.33 -7.89
CA VAL A 20 4.57 14.35 -7.43
C VAL A 20 3.79 13.80 -8.63
N ASN A 21 3.32 14.68 -9.50
CA ASN A 21 2.56 14.28 -10.69
C ASN A 21 3.35 13.32 -11.57
N GLN A 22 4.59 13.64 -11.90
CA GLN A 22 5.48 12.79 -12.71
C GLN A 22 5.84 11.47 -12.00
N ASN A 23 5.98 11.49 -10.68
CA ASN A 23 6.20 10.25 -9.91
C ASN A 23 5.01 9.30 -9.98
N VAL A 24 3.80 9.78 -10.13
CA VAL A 24 2.58 8.97 -10.24
C VAL A 24 2.33 8.52 -11.68
N SER A 25 2.22 9.47 -12.62
CA SER A 25 1.87 9.16 -14.02
C SER A 25 3.02 8.53 -14.80
N MET A 26 4.27 8.78 -14.39
CA MET A 26 5.49 8.42 -15.13
C MET A 26 5.55 9.08 -16.52
N GLU A 27 4.75 10.11 -16.75
CA GLU A 27 4.65 10.86 -18.01
C GLU A 27 4.82 12.36 -17.75
N TYR A 28 5.13 13.11 -18.79
CA TYR A 28 5.29 14.56 -18.70
C TYR A 28 3.98 15.33 -18.96
N GLU A 29 2.98 14.67 -19.55
CA GLU A 29 1.68 15.28 -19.87
C GLU A 29 0.64 15.01 -18.80
N ASN A 30 -0.24 15.98 -18.59
CA ASN A 30 -1.02 16.16 -17.37
C ASN A 30 -2.28 15.30 -17.31
N GLU A 31 -2.33 14.41 -16.34
CA GLU A 31 -3.57 13.84 -15.81
C GLU A 31 -3.73 14.27 -14.34
N GLU A 32 -3.61 15.59 -14.07
CA GLU A 32 -3.60 16.12 -12.69
C GLU A 32 -4.85 15.73 -11.90
N GLU A 33 -6.02 15.73 -12.53
CA GLU A 33 -7.29 15.39 -11.89
C GLU A 33 -7.30 13.92 -11.43
N GLN A 34 -6.86 13.00 -12.28
CA GLN A 34 -6.78 11.58 -11.94
C GLN A 34 -5.74 11.33 -10.84
N VAL A 35 -4.60 12.00 -10.88
CA VAL A 35 -3.59 11.92 -9.83
C VAL A 35 -4.15 12.42 -8.51
N GLU A 36 -4.89 13.54 -8.48
CA GLU A 36 -5.49 14.06 -7.25
C GLU A 36 -6.51 13.10 -6.64
N GLU A 37 -7.36 12.46 -7.43
CA GLU A 37 -8.31 11.46 -6.95
C GLU A 37 -7.60 10.26 -6.30
N LEU A 38 -6.53 9.78 -6.93
CA LEU A 38 -5.74 8.68 -6.38
C LEU A 38 -4.99 9.07 -5.09
N LEU A 39 -4.47 10.31 -5.01
CA LEU A 39 -3.86 10.82 -3.77
C LEU A 39 -4.88 10.89 -2.62
N LYS A 40 -6.17 11.12 -2.90
CA LYS A 40 -7.25 11.06 -1.90
C LYS A 40 -7.50 9.62 -1.45
N THR A 41 -7.57 8.68 -2.38
CA THR A 41 -7.75 7.24 -2.11
C THR A 41 -6.68 6.71 -1.13
N VAL A 42 -5.42 7.08 -1.33
CA VAL A 42 -4.32 6.66 -0.43
C VAL A 42 -4.09 7.62 0.75
N ASN A 43 -4.99 8.58 0.97
CA ASN A 43 -4.96 9.51 2.10
C ASN A 43 -3.63 10.29 2.25
N VAL A 44 -3.14 10.87 1.13
CA VAL A 44 -1.95 11.74 1.12
C VAL A 44 -2.23 13.11 0.46
N TYR A 45 -3.43 13.28 -0.10
CA TYR A 45 -3.83 14.49 -0.83
C TYR A 45 -3.64 15.78 -0.04
N GLU A 46 -4.12 15.84 1.22
CA GLU A 46 -4.04 17.08 2.02
C GLU A 46 -2.59 17.48 2.31
N LYS A 47 -1.71 16.51 2.49
CA LYS A 47 -0.26 16.76 2.60
C LYS A 47 0.28 17.40 1.32
N ILE A 48 0.01 16.80 0.17
CA ILE A 48 0.52 17.29 -1.12
C ILE A 48 -0.07 18.66 -1.44
N LYS A 49 -1.38 18.86 -1.21
CA LYS A 49 -2.08 20.14 -1.40
C LYS A 49 -1.51 21.28 -0.54
N SER A 50 -0.98 20.97 0.64
CA SER A 50 -0.36 21.95 1.54
C SER A 50 1.02 22.44 1.09
N LEU A 51 1.64 21.78 0.11
CA LEU A 51 2.94 22.18 -0.43
C LEU A 51 2.81 23.40 -1.34
N PRO A 52 3.83 24.29 -1.40
CA PRO A 52 3.78 25.51 -2.20
C PRO A 52 3.45 25.27 -3.68
N LEU A 53 4.02 24.22 -4.28
CA LEU A 53 3.81 23.83 -5.67
C LEU A 53 2.87 22.64 -5.83
N LYS A 54 2.20 22.20 -4.76
CA LYS A 54 1.25 21.06 -4.76
C LYS A 54 1.82 19.85 -5.52
N ASN A 55 1.08 19.33 -6.52
CA ASN A 55 1.48 18.19 -7.35
C ASN A 55 2.73 18.46 -8.20
N GLN A 56 3.10 19.73 -8.40
CA GLN A 56 4.32 20.13 -9.11
C GLN A 56 5.55 20.23 -8.19
N THR A 57 5.43 19.89 -6.90
CA THR A 57 6.56 19.85 -5.98
C THR A 57 7.49 18.69 -6.32
N VAL A 58 8.80 18.95 -6.46
CA VAL A 58 9.81 17.92 -6.71
C VAL A 58 10.11 17.13 -5.45
N LEU A 59 10.14 15.81 -5.56
CA LEU A 59 10.33 14.87 -4.43
C LEU A 59 11.81 14.49 -4.24
N SER A 60 12.69 15.49 -4.23
CA SER A 60 14.11 15.33 -3.87
C SER A 60 14.80 16.71 -3.85
N LYS A 61 15.80 16.84 -3.00
CA LYS A 61 16.68 18.02 -2.98
C LYS A 61 17.99 17.82 -3.74
N GLU A 62 18.18 16.68 -4.38
CA GLU A 62 19.43 16.36 -5.10
C GLU A 62 19.65 17.27 -6.30
N PHE A 63 18.57 17.57 -7.03
CA PHE A 63 18.62 18.38 -8.26
C PHE A 63 17.80 19.67 -8.18
N ASP A 64 16.96 19.81 -7.13
CA ASP A 64 16.13 21.00 -6.91
C ASP A 64 16.20 21.40 -5.43
N LYS A 65 16.73 22.61 -5.17
CA LYS A 65 16.87 23.14 -3.79
C LYS A 65 15.52 23.38 -3.10
N GLU A 66 14.48 23.68 -3.88
CA GLU A 66 13.10 23.84 -3.43
C GLU A 66 12.36 22.51 -3.26
N GLY A 67 12.96 21.40 -3.69
CA GLY A 67 12.43 20.05 -3.54
C GLY A 67 12.27 19.65 -2.08
N ILE A 68 11.47 18.64 -1.81
CA ILE A 68 11.20 18.14 -0.46
C ILE A 68 11.52 16.66 -0.34
N TYR A 69 11.69 16.21 0.91
CA TYR A 69 11.67 14.78 1.25
C TYR A 69 10.36 14.45 1.96
N LEU A 70 9.71 13.40 1.52
CA LEU A 70 8.54 12.81 2.18
C LEU A 70 8.99 11.82 3.26
N SER A 71 8.17 11.62 4.30
CA SER A 71 8.35 10.53 5.26
C SER A 71 8.20 9.17 4.58
N GLY A 72 8.66 8.08 5.22
CA GLY A 72 8.55 6.73 4.67
C GLY A 72 7.11 6.35 4.30
N GLY A 73 6.15 6.57 5.19
CA GLY A 73 4.73 6.32 4.91
C GLY A 73 4.15 7.21 3.80
N GLU A 74 4.55 8.50 3.71
CA GLU A 74 4.14 9.36 2.59
C GLU A 74 4.73 8.86 1.26
N GLN A 75 5.99 8.40 1.25
CA GLN A 75 6.62 7.80 0.07
C GLN A 75 5.87 6.54 -0.39
N GLN A 76 5.50 5.65 0.56
CA GLN A 76 4.70 4.46 0.26
C GLN A 76 3.36 4.82 -0.36
N LYS A 77 2.67 5.85 0.14
CA LYS A 77 1.42 6.35 -0.43
C LYS A 77 1.59 6.83 -1.87
N ILE A 78 2.68 7.53 -2.21
CA ILE A 78 2.97 7.92 -3.59
C ILE A 78 3.27 6.66 -4.46
N GLY A 79 3.99 5.68 -3.93
CA GLY A 79 4.21 4.39 -4.61
C GLY A 79 2.90 3.65 -4.91
N LEU A 80 1.98 3.59 -3.94
CA LEU A 80 0.62 3.05 -4.12
C LEU A 80 -0.15 3.82 -5.19
N THR A 81 -0.12 5.17 -5.14
CA THR A 81 -0.77 6.02 -6.14
C THR A 81 -0.26 5.71 -7.55
N ARG A 82 1.05 5.61 -7.75
CA ARG A 82 1.68 5.21 -9.03
C ARG A 82 1.19 3.84 -9.50
N THR A 83 1.07 2.89 -8.59
CA THR A 83 0.65 1.52 -8.91
C THR A 83 -0.82 1.47 -9.31
N LEU A 84 -1.68 2.24 -8.64
CA LEU A 84 -3.11 2.34 -8.94
C LEU A 84 -3.42 3.19 -10.18
N PHE A 85 -2.56 4.15 -10.51
CA PHE A 85 -2.70 4.99 -11.70
C PHE A 85 -2.70 4.19 -13.00
N ARG A 86 -1.95 3.08 -13.03
CA ARG A 86 -1.91 2.20 -14.19
C ARG A 86 -3.21 1.40 -14.32
N THR A 87 -3.78 1.43 -15.54
CA THR A 87 -4.94 0.60 -15.88
C THR A 87 -4.50 -0.86 -15.97
N ALA A 88 -4.62 -1.60 -14.87
CA ALA A 88 -4.22 -2.99 -14.77
C ALA A 88 -5.39 -3.83 -14.23
N ASP A 89 -5.53 -5.07 -14.70
CA ASP A 89 -6.53 -6.02 -14.20
C ASP A 89 -6.08 -6.65 -12.88
N LEU A 90 -4.77 -6.82 -12.72
CA LEU A 90 -4.13 -7.39 -11.52
C LEU A 90 -3.15 -6.39 -10.92
N VAL A 91 -3.34 -6.10 -9.63
CA VAL A 91 -2.44 -5.29 -8.81
C VAL A 91 -1.76 -6.18 -7.79
N ILE A 92 -0.42 -6.15 -7.73
CA ILE A 92 0.37 -6.85 -6.71
C ILE A 92 1.03 -5.81 -5.83
N LEU A 93 0.85 -5.94 -4.53
CA LEU A 93 1.37 -5.03 -3.51
C LEU A 93 2.28 -5.84 -2.57
N ASP A 94 3.58 -5.56 -2.61
CA ASP A 94 4.58 -6.22 -1.78
C ASP A 94 4.96 -5.30 -0.62
N GLU A 95 4.55 -5.68 0.60
CA GLU A 95 4.73 -4.94 1.86
C GLU A 95 4.30 -3.45 1.76
N PRO A 96 3.10 -3.14 1.23
CA PRO A 96 2.71 -1.78 0.87
C PRO A 96 2.51 -0.84 2.07
N PHE A 97 2.41 -1.38 3.29
CA PHE A 97 2.10 -0.62 4.50
C PHE A 97 3.19 -0.67 5.57
N SER A 98 4.36 -1.26 5.26
CA SER A 98 5.45 -1.48 6.23
C SER A 98 5.98 -0.22 6.96
N SER A 99 5.71 0.98 6.45
CA SER A 99 6.07 2.28 7.07
C SER A 99 4.86 3.07 7.55
N MET A 100 3.71 2.41 7.73
CA MET A 100 2.45 3.05 8.17
C MET A 100 1.95 2.39 9.46
N ASP A 101 1.11 3.13 10.18
CA ASP A 101 0.33 2.55 11.27
C ASP A 101 -0.86 1.75 10.73
N HIS A 102 -1.34 0.76 11.50
CA HIS A 102 -2.43 -0.14 11.11
C HIS A 102 -3.74 0.59 10.79
N ILE A 103 -4.04 1.69 11.50
CA ILE A 103 -5.28 2.46 11.28
C ILE A 103 -5.24 3.10 9.89
N SER A 104 -4.08 3.69 9.53
CA SER A 104 -3.86 4.29 8.21
C SER A 104 -3.89 3.25 7.11
N ALA A 105 -3.24 2.09 7.30
CA ALA A 105 -3.22 0.97 6.35
C ALA A 105 -4.64 0.46 6.07
N ASN A 106 -5.39 0.11 7.11
CA ASN A 106 -6.77 -0.39 7.00
C ASN A 106 -7.71 0.62 6.32
N LYS A 107 -7.55 1.91 6.59
CA LYS A 107 -8.33 2.95 5.90
C LYS A 107 -8.06 2.96 4.40
N ILE A 108 -6.80 2.86 4.00
CA ILE A 108 -6.40 2.83 2.58
C ILE A 108 -6.94 1.57 1.91
N LEU A 109 -6.78 0.39 2.54
CA LEU A 109 -7.31 -0.87 2.02
C LEU A 109 -8.81 -0.79 1.75
N LYS A 110 -9.58 -0.31 2.73
CA LYS A 110 -11.04 -0.16 2.60
C LYS A 110 -11.43 0.82 1.48
N GLU A 111 -10.67 1.91 1.33
CA GLU A 111 -10.91 2.87 0.25
C GLU A 111 -10.58 2.24 -1.12
N MET A 112 -9.52 1.45 -1.20
CA MET A 112 -9.15 0.71 -2.42
C MET A 112 -10.21 -0.32 -2.81
N GLU A 113 -10.72 -1.12 -1.86
CA GLU A 113 -11.81 -2.07 -2.08
C GLU A 113 -13.07 -1.36 -2.62
N THR A 114 -13.42 -0.22 -2.04
CA THR A 114 -14.60 0.55 -2.43
C THR A 114 -14.44 1.17 -3.82
N THR A 115 -13.24 1.68 -4.12
CA THR A 115 -12.96 2.38 -5.39
C THR A 115 -12.76 1.42 -6.55
N TYR A 116 -12.25 0.22 -6.27
CA TYR A 116 -11.88 -0.78 -7.29
C TYR A 116 -12.49 -2.16 -7.03
N PRO A 117 -13.83 -2.31 -6.94
CA PRO A 117 -14.47 -3.56 -6.53
C PRO A 117 -14.22 -4.73 -7.50
N ASP A 118 -13.96 -4.45 -8.77
CA ASP A 118 -13.73 -5.47 -9.82
C ASP A 118 -12.25 -5.73 -10.08
N LYS A 119 -11.34 -5.09 -9.36
CA LYS A 119 -9.90 -5.22 -9.58
C LYS A 119 -9.34 -6.37 -8.73
N MET A 120 -8.67 -7.31 -9.36
CA MET A 120 -7.95 -8.35 -8.63
C MET A 120 -6.72 -7.75 -7.93
N MET A 121 -6.60 -7.94 -6.61
CA MET A 121 -5.47 -7.48 -5.82
C MET A 121 -4.81 -8.65 -5.11
N ILE A 122 -3.48 -8.69 -5.12
CA ILE A 122 -2.66 -9.60 -4.32
C ILE A 122 -1.85 -8.73 -3.36
N LEU A 123 -2.08 -8.93 -2.07
CA LEU A 123 -1.34 -8.28 -1.01
C LEU A 123 -0.35 -9.29 -0.42
N ILE A 124 0.93 -8.95 -0.41
CA ILE A 124 1.98 -9.70 0.27
C ILE A 124 2.35 -8.90 1.52
N THR A 125 2.16 -9.51 2.69
CA THR A 125 2.46 -8.89 3.97
C THR A 125 2.84 -9.93 5.01
N HIS A 126 3.62 -9.53 6.00
CA HIS A 126 3.85 -10.31 7.21
C HIS A 126 3.02 -9.77 8.39
N ASP A 127 2.29 -8.68 8.18
CA ASP A 127 1.42 -8.06 9.18
C ASP A 127 -0.01 -8.59 9.04
N LEU A 128 -0.50 -9.24 10.07
CA LEU A 128 -1.83 -9.85 10.04
C LEU A 128 -2.97 -8.84 10.13
N HIS A 129 -2.70 -7.63 10.61
CA HIS A 129 -3.69 -6.55 10.64
C HIS A 129 -4.10 -6.08 9.24
N ASP A 130 -3.24 -6.27 8.24
CA ASP A 130 -3.51 -5.93 6.84
C ASP A 130 -4.44 -6.96 6.15
N LEU A 131 -4.75 -8.09 6.80
CA LEU A 131 -5.50 -9.20 6.20
C LEU A 131 -7.01 -9.11 6.43
N SER A 132 -7.47 -8.13 7.21
CA SER A 132 -8.89 -7.94 7.48
C SER A 132 -9.67 -7.65 6.18
N GLY A 133 -10.72 -8.42 5.93
CA GLY A 133 -11.56 -8.25 4.74
C GLY A 133 -11.07 -8.98 3.49
N MET A 134 -9.90 -9.63 3.50
CA MET A 134 -9.41 -10.38 2.36
C MET A 134 -10.31 -11.59 2.04
N ASP A 135 -10.67 -11.77 0.76
CA ASP A 135 -11.47 -12.89 0.29
C ASP A 135 -10.77 -14.23 0.51
N LYS A 136 -9.45 -14.24 0.35
CA LYS A 136 -8.61 -15.44 0.47
C LYS A 136 -7.23 -15.11 0.98
N ILE A 137 -6.75 -15.90 1.93
CA ILE A 137 -5.41 -15.84 2.48
C ILE A 137 -4.66 -17.11 2.09
N LEU A 138 -3.43 -16.96 1.64
CA LEU A 138 -2.47 -18.03 1.37
C LEU A 138 -1.31 -17.91 2.35
N VAL A 139 -1.06 -18.93 3.14
CA VAL A 139 0.08 -18.98 4.06
C VAL A 139 1.25 -19.69 3.40
N LEU A 140 2.36 -18.97 3.22
CA LEU A 140 3.59 -19.52 2.67
C LEU A 140 4.57 -19.85 3.78
N ASP A 141 5.18 -21.04 3.71
CA ASP A 141 6.24 -21.48 4.59
C ASP A 141 7.24 -22.32 3.79
N GLU A 142 8.54 -22.04 3.94
CA GLU A 142 9.62 -22.71 3.21
C GLU A 142 9.38 -22.81 1.67
N GLY A 143 8.79 -21.76 1.08
CA GLY A 143 8.50 -21.68 -0.36
C GLY A 143 7.29 -22.48 -0.83
N GLN A 144 6.48 -23.01 0.11
CA GLN A 144 5.27 -23.77 -0.20
C GLN A 144 4.03 -23.12 0.41
N ILE A 145 2.89 -23.27 -0.25
CA ILE A 145 1.59 -22.92 0.33
C ILE A 145 1.21 -24.04 1.32
N VAL A 146 1.21 -23.72 2.60
CA VAL A 146 0.91 -24.69 3.67
C VAL A 146 -0.54 -24.61 4.15
N GLU A 147 -1.17 -23.45 4.01
CA GLU A 147 -2.58 -23.23 4.35
C GLU A 147 -3.22 -22.26 3.35
N GLU A 148 -4.52 -22.43 3.13
CA GLU A 148 -5.35 -21.50 2.38
C GLU A 148 -6.77 -21.45 2.96
N GLY A 149 -7.41 -20.28 2.87
CA GLY A 149 -8.78 -20.05 3.33
C GLY A 149 -9.03 -18.59 3.66
N THR A 150 -10.21 -18.32 4.19
CA THR A 150 -10.54 -17.05 4.84
C THR A 150 -9.87 -16.95 6.21
N GLU A 151 -9.74 -15.75 6.76
CA GLU A 151 -9.21 -15.52 8.11
C GLU A 151 -9.93 -16.41 9.17
N LYS A 152 -11.25 -16.45 9.13
CA LYS A 152 -12.06 -17.25 10.05
C LYS A 152 -11.77 -18.74 9.94
N GLU A 153 -11.67 -19.26 8.74
CA GLU A 153 -11.35 -20.68 8.49
C GLU A 153 -9.96 -21.03 9.01
N LEU A 154 -8.98 -20.16 8.77
CA LEU A 154 -7.60 -20.38 9.18
C LEU A 154 -7.45 -20.33 10.72
N ILE A 155 -8.15 -19.43 11.39
CA ILE A 155 -8.21 -19.39 12.86
C ILE A 155 -8.79 -20.71 13.41
N LEU A 156 -9.88 -21.21 12.82
CA LEU A 156 -10.52 -22.47 13.25
C LEU A 156 -9.63 -23.70 13.01
N LYS A 157 -8.83 -23.71 11.95
CA LYS A 157 -7.88 -24.79 11.63
C LYS A 157 -6.79 -24.95 12.69
N LYS A 158 -6.48 -23.87 13.45
CA LYS A 158 -5.41 -23.83 14.48
C LYS A 158 -4.03 -24.24 13.95
N GLY A 159 -3.76 -23.98 12.69
CA GLY A 159 -2.51 -24.27 12.02
C GLY A 159 -1.45 -23.16 12.16
N LYS A 160 -0.63 -22.98 11.13
CA LYS A 160 0.46 -21.99 11.07
C LYS A 160 -0.08 -20.55 11.19
N PHE A 161 -1.15 -20.23 10.44
CA PHE A 161 -1.82 -18.93 10.52
C PHE A 161 -2.25 -18.60 11.94
N PHE A 162 -2.93 -19.52 12.61
CA PHE A 162 -3.39 -19.31 13.99
C PHE A 162 -2.24 -19.09 14.97
N GLN A 163 -1.09 -19.75 14.77
CA GLN A 163 0.08 -19.53 15.61
C GLN A 163 0.65 -18.11 15.45
N MET A 164 0.66 -17.58 14.22
CA MET A 164 1.05 -16.21 13.92
C MET A 164 0.05 -15.23 14.53
N TRP A 165 -1.23 -15.42 14.26
CA TRP A 165 -2.33 -14.60 14.76
C TRP A 165 -2.34 -14.49 16.30
N ARG A 166 -2.18 -15.60 16.99
CA ARG A 166 -2.11 -15.61 18.46
C ARG A 166 -0.92 -14.85 19.02
N ARG A 167 0.21 -14.88 18.32
CA ARG A 167 1.45 -14.19 18.73
C ARG A 167 1.29 -12.67 18.65
N ASP A 168 0.63 -12.18 17.61
CA ASP A 168 0.41 -10.76 17.44
C ASP A 168 -0.60 -10.22 18.47
N HIS A 169 -1.72 -10.88 18.67
CA HIS A 169 -2.74 -10.47 19.67
C HIS A 169 -2.25 -10.57 21.12
N THR A 170 -1.33 -11.49 21.43
CA THR A 170 -0.74 -11.58 22.79
C THR A 170 0.19 -10.40 23.07
N LYS A 171 0.88 -9.88 22.07
CA LYS A 171 1.73 -8.69 22.22
C LYS A 171 0.94 -7.42 22.44
N GLU A 172 -0.18 -7.25 21.73
CA GLU A 172 -1.09 -6.10 21.92
C GLU A 172 -1.68 -6.04 23.32
N ASP A 173 -2.06 -7.20 23.87
CA ASP A 173 -2.58 -7.28 25.25
C ASP A 173 -1.52 -6.87 26.27
N GLU A 174 -0.27 -7.30 26.09
CA GLU A 174 0.86 -6.93 26.95
C GLU A 174 1.24 -5.45 26.85
N GLU A 175 1.17 -4.84 25.68
CA GLU A 175 1.44 -3.40 25.49
C GLU A 175 0.33 -2.51 26.06
N ASN A 176 -0.92 -2.95 25.97
CA ASN A 176 -2.07 -2.22 26.54
C ASN A 176 -2.16 -2.31 28.08
N GLU A 177 -1.59 -3.34 28.72
CA GLU A 177 -1.51 -3.45 30.17
C GLU A 177 -0.39 -2.59 30.79
N GLN A 178 0.52 -2.04 29.98
CA GLN A 178 1.65 -1.20 30.45
C GLN A 178 1.39 0.33 30.33
N LEU A 179 0.21 0.74 29.85
CA LEU A 179 -0.23 2.13 29.72
C LEU A 179 -1.26 2.48 30.80
#